data_1374a073de6ee4cf889de0f082ec4aac
#
_entry.id   1374a073de6ee4cf889de0f082ec4aac
#
_cell.length_a   1.000
_cell.length_b   1.000
_cell.length_c   1.000
_cell.angle_alpha   90.00
_cell.angle_beta   90.00
_cell.angle_gamma   90.00
#
_symmetry.space_group_name_H-M   'P 1'
#
loop_
_entity.id
_entity.type
_entity.pdbx_description
1 polymer ?
#
loop_
_entity_poly.entity_id
_entity_poly.type
_entity_poly.pdbx_seq_one_letter_code
_entity_poly.pdbx_strand_id
1 'polypeptide(L)'
;MKQWIAIAGSAALMTLSAPAGAWVNGSVPELLATPLVRQALDQDPAVLEARRTLAASGHGAAALRAGAHEWTTRATLQSRRYGAGGRSNEWEAGLERAFRIGGKAKLDGDIGDVEIGIAKAQVGEALHESARTLADLWMDVVASRKLKEVITEQRGFAQDSLKAVESRRKAGDASVLEVNLATTDLIEVDRQLNAATTAEAKAQAKLRARFPLITELPQPIADPLPLETPQAQWLERILAESDPIRVAEGLAKKAALTADRLRADRTPDPTVGVFVASEARRSERIYGVSVSIPLAGTYRNERMLQALQEAEAARTRLDGKRREVEMEVTETYIDAMGSYERWRLTSQGLTATQNSARLTQRAYSLGEVDLQGLLLARKQALDATIAAEQARVEALRAQSRLMIDAHLVWDLEED
;
A
#
# COMPACT_ATOMS: atom_id res chain seq x y z
N MET A 1 -56.12 12.98 -54.36
CA MET A 1 -56.72 12.70 -53.05
C MET A 1 -56.27 11.31 -52.60
N LYS A 2 -55.32 11.21 -51.71
CA LYS A 2 -55.14 10.14 -50.73
C LYS A 2 -53.81 10.49 -49.95
N GLN A 3 -54.01 10.97 -48.75
CA GLN A 3 -52.96 11.22 -47.78
C GLN A 3 -52.47 9.89 -47.23
N TRP A 4 -51.12 9.69 -47.17
CA TRP A 4 -50.52 8.65 -46.42
C TRP A 4 -49.88 9.29 -45.18
N ILE A 5 -50.41 8.93 -44.01
CA ILE A 5 -49.87 9.30 -42.69
C ILE A 5 -48.74 8.35 -42.40
N ALA A 6 -47.50 8.86 -42.28
CA ALA A 6 -46.35 8.13 -41.79
C ALA A 6 -46.35 8.19 -40.25
N ILE A 7 -46.56 7.05 -39.59
CA ILE A 7 -46.40 6.89 -38.15
C ILE A 7 -44.92 6.62 -37.91
N ALA A 8 -44.19 7.63 -37.36
CA ALA A 8 -42.85 7.44 -36.85
C ALA A 8 -42.91 6.80 -35.45
N GLY A 9 -42.62 5.52 -35.38
CA GLY A 9 -42.44 4.80 -34.13
C GLY A 9 -41.07 5.17 -33.48
N SER A 10 -41.12 6.00 -32.45
CA SER A 10 -39.97 6.24 -31.60
C SER A 10 -39.71 5.01 -30.71
N ALA A 11 -38.72 4.21 -31.06
CA ALA A 11 -38.20 3.17 -30.18
C ALA A 11 -37.41 3.86 -29.05
N ALA A 12 -38.04 3.99 -27.88
CA ALA A 12 -37.33 4.35 -26.65
C ALA A 12 -36.43 3.18 -26.26
N LEU A 13 -35.11 3.34 -26.46
CA LEU A 13 -34.13 2.50 -25.78
C LEU A 13 -34.25 2.79 -24.27
N MET A 14 -34.94 1.93 -23.56
CA MET A 14 -34.80 1.82 -22.12
C MET A 14 -33.42 1.21 -21.85
N THR A 15 -32.43 2.06 -21.54
CA THR A 15 -31.23 1.62 -20.84
C THR A 15 -31.68 1.12 -19.47
N LEU A 16 -31.77 -0.19 -19.32
CA LEU A 16 -31.79 -0.81 -18.00
C LEU A 16 -30.43 -0.47 -17.35
N SER A 17 -30.38 0.62 -16.59
CA SER A 17 -29.37 0.77 -15.54
C SER A 17 -29.67 -0.33 -14.54
N ALA A 18 -28.82 -1.37 -14.54
CA ALA A 18 -28.76 -2.32 -13.44
C ALA A 18 -28.63 -1.49 -12.15
N PRO A 19 -29.40 -1.81 -11.08
CA PRO A 19 -29.17 -1.17 -9.81
C PRO A 19 -27.69 -1.43 -9.47
N ALA A 20 -26.91 -0.36 -9.33
CA ALA A 20 -25.63 -0.45 -8.69
C ALA A 20 -25.90 -1.14 -7.36
N GLY A 21 -25.46 -2.39 -7.24
CA GLY A 21 -25.57 -3.15 -6.00
C GLY A 21 -25.09 -2.22 -4.90
N ALA A 22 -25.92 -2.01 -3.89
CA ALA A 22 -25.62 -1.11 -2.79
C ALA A 22 -24.30 -1.60 -2.16
N TRP A 23 -23.23 -1.00 -2.60
CA TRP A 23 -21.96 -1.07 -1.87
C TRP A 23 -22.30 -0.50 -0.50
N VAL A 24 -22.35 -1.37 0.49
CA VAL A 24 -22.58 -0.94 1.85
C VAL A 24 -21.38 -0.04 2.19
N ASN A 25 -21.58 1.27 2.13
CA ASN A 25 -20.74 2.22 2.85
C ASN A 25 -20.95 1.93 4.35
N GLY A 26 -20.56 0.75 4.76
CA GLY A 26 -20.72 0.22 6.08
C GLY A 26 -19.38 0.25 6.77
N SER A 27 -19.33 0.92 7.91
CA SER A 27 -18.34 0.62 8.92
C SER A 27 -18.31 -0.91 9.08
N VAL A 28 -17.21 -1.53 8.73
CA VAL A 28 -16.93 -2.94 9.06
C VAL A 28 -16.76 -2.95 10.59
N PRO A 29 -17.67 -3.57 11.35
CA PRO A 29 -17.69 -3.40 12.81
C PRO A 29 -16.40 -3.85 13.51
N GLU A 30 -15.63 -4.69 12.83
CA GLU A 30 -14.37 -5.25 13.30
C GLU A 30 -13.17 -4.31 13.08
N LEU A 31 -13.32 -3.31 12.22
CA LEU A 31 -12.27 -2.37 11.89
C LEU A 31 -12.34 -1.11 12.77
N LEU A 32 -11.22 -0.44 12.89
CA LEU A 32 -11.11 0.85 13.57
C LEU A 32 -11.92 1.92 12.85
N ALA A 33 -12.39 2.90 13.61
CA ALA A 33 -13.14 4.03 13.07
C ALA A 33 -12.29 4.88 12.11
N THR A 34 -12.87 5.27 10.96
CA THR A 34 -12.19 6.05 9.91
C THR A 34 -11.41 7.28 10.44
N PRO A 35 -11.93 8.13 11.33
CA PRO A 35 -11.18 9.30 11.79
C PRO A 35 -9.90 8.94 12.56
N LEU A 36 -9.94 7.87 13.35
CA LEU A 36 -8.77 7.40 14.09
C LEU A 36 -7.71 6.82 13.15
N VAL A 37 -8.16 6.05 12.16
CA VAL A 37 -7.27 5.48 11.13
C VAL A 37 -6.60 6.58 10.33
N ARG A 38 -7.36 7.56 9.82
CA ARG A 38 -6.78 8.72 9.11
C ARG A 38 -5.69 9.38 9.93
N GLN A 39 -5.97 9.69 11.20
CA GLN A 39 -4.99 10.32 12.09
C GLN A 39 -3.74 9.44 12.30
N ALA A 40 -3.90 8.12 12.40
CA ALA A 40 -2.80 7.19 12.57
C ALA A 40 -1.95 7.08 11.30
N LEU A 41 -2.58 7.02 10.12
CA LEU A 41 -1.90 6.98 8.82
C LEU A 41 -1.15 8.28 8.53
N ASP A 42 -1.73 9.44 8.86
CA ASP A 42 -1.08 10.74 8.68
C ASP A 42 0.24 10.88 9.46
N GLN A 43 0.41 10.11 10.52
CA GLN A 43 1.63 10.07 11.33
C GLN A 43 2.55 8.90 10.99
N ASP A 44 2.14 8.03 10.07
CA ASP A 44 2.98 6.91 9.65
C ASP A 44 4.24 7.39 8.93
N PRO A 45 5.44 6.91 9.31
CA PRO A 45 6.69 7.34 8.69
C PRO A 45 6.74 7.16 7.18
N ALA A 46 6.12 6.08 6.63
CA ALA A 46 6.10 5.83 5.18
C ALA A 46 5.25 6.87 4.44
N VAL A 47 4.09 7.24 5.01
CA VAL A 47 3.22 8.29 4.45
C VAL A 47 3.88 9.66 4.55
N LEU A 48 4.52 9.96 5.68
CA LEU A 48 5.28 11.21 5.85
C LEU A 48 6.45 11.32 4.88
N GLU A 49 7.18 10.22 4.63
CA GLU A 49 8.25 10.16 3.64
C GLU A 49 7.71 10.43 2.23
N ALA A 50 6.62 9.78 1.84
CA ALA A 50 5.99 9.97 0.53
C ALA A 50 5.54 11.44 0.33
N ARG A 51 4.92 12.05 1.33
CA ARG A 51 4.52 13.48 1.29
C ARG A 51 5.74 14.42 1.18
N ARG A 52 6.85 14.11 1.86
CA ARG A 52 8.10 14.89 1.69
C ARG A 52 8.70 14.73 0.31
N THR A 53 8.61 13.53 -0.27
CA THR A 53 9.02 13.26 -1.66
C THR A 53 8.15 14.03 -2.65
N LEU A 54 6.84 14.11 -2.42
CA LEU A 54 5.94 14.95 -3.21
C LEU A 54 6.34 16.43 -3.15
N ALA A 55 6.62 16.96 -1.96
CA ALA A 55 7.09 18.33 -1.83
C ALA A 55 8.43 18.55 -2.55
N ALA A 56 9.36 17.61 -2.47
CA ALA A 56 10.63 17.65 -3.18
C ALA A 56 10.44 17.63 -4.72
N SER A 57 9.48 16.83 -5.23
CA SER A 57 9.13 16.79 -6.65
C SER A 57 8.60 18.13 -7.15
N GLY A 58 7.87 18.87 -6.33
CA GLY A 58 7.44 20.24 -6.63
C GLY A 58 8.61 21.18 -6.86
N HIS A 59 9.64 21.12 -6.01
CA HIS A 59 10.89 21.90 -6.20
C HIS A 59 11.68 21.41 -7.42
N GLY A 60 11.73 20.10 -7.66
CA GLY A 60 12.35 19.52 -8.86
C GLY A 60 11.70 20.03 -10.15
N ALA A 61 10.37 20.04 -10.21
CA ALA A 61 9.62 20.58 -11.33
C ALA A 61 9.86 22.09 -11.53
N ALA A 62 9.94 22.85 -10.44
CA ALA A 62 10.29 24.28 -10.51
C ALA A 62 11.71 24.49 -11.05
N ALA A 63 12.67 23.67 -10.64
CA ALA A 63 14.04 23.70 -11.15
C ALA A 63 14.10 23.35 -12.65
N LEU A 64 13.36 22.35 -13.11
CA LEU A 64 13.23 21.99 -14.52
C LEU A 64 12.64 23.14 -15.34
N ARG A 65 11.61 23.83 -14.85
CA ARG A 65 11.03 25.01 -15.50
C ARG A 65 12.01 26.16 -15.57
N ALA A 66 12.74 26.45 -14.48
CA ALA A 66 13.78 27.50 -14.45
C ALA A 66 14.91 27.17 -15.43
N GLY A 67 15.30 25.91 -15.55
CA GLY A 67 16.40 25.43 -16.39
C GLY A 67 17.77 25.60 -15.73
N ALA A 68 18.70 24.75 -16.14
CA ALA A 68 20.05 24.69 -15.57
C ALA A 68 20.99 25.79 -16.07
N HIS A 69 20.55 26.63 -17.04
CA HIS A 69 21.40 27.65 -17.65
C HIS A 69 21.39 28.93 -16.81
N GLU A 70 22.40 29.09 -15.99
CA GLU A 70 22.63 30.30 -15.20
C GLU A 70 23.42 31.34 -15.96
N TRP A 71 23.40 32.60 -15.48
CA TRP A 71 24.28 33.65 -15.99
C TRP A 71 25.71 33.36 -15.56
N THR A 72 26.64 33.38 -16.52
CA THR A 72 28.06 33.17 -16.28
C THR A 72 28.81 34.49 -16.54
N THR A 73 29.57 34.93 -15.55
CA THR A 73 30.47 36.05 -15.72
C THR A 73 31.86 35.54 -16.11
N ARG A 74 32.52 36.17 -17.06
CA ARG A 74 33.87 35.85 -17.48
C ARG A 74 34.74 37.09 -17.28
N ALA A 75 35.94 36.88 -16.72
CA ALA A 75 36.97 37.91 -16.65
C ALA A 75 38.29 37.32 -17.13
N THR A 76 38.89 37.98 -18.13
CA THR A 76 40.19 37.60 -18.67
C THR A 76 41.18 38.73 -18.40
N LEU A 77 42.32 38.40 -17.80
CA LEU A 77 43.42 39.30 -17.59
C LEU A 77 44.62 38.78 -18.38
N GLN A 78 45.15 39.60 -19.29
CA GLN A 78 46.27 39.17 -20.10
C GLN A 78 47.36 40.27 -20.20
N SER A 79 48.57 39.84 -20.47
CA SER A 79 49.67 40.75 -20.71
C SER A 79 50.23 40.51 -22.11
N ARG A 80 50.13 41.54 -22.97
CA ARG A 80 50.64 41.50 -24.33
C ARG A 80 52.01 42.14 -24.40
N ARG A 81 52.97 41.49 -25.05
CA ARG A 81 54.27 42.04 -25.43
C ARG A 81 54.21 42.41 -26.93
N TYR A 82 54.64 43.61 -27.28
CA TYR A 82 54.75 44.03 -28.65
C TYR A 82 56.13 43.71 -29.23
N GLY A 83 56.20 43.23 -30.48
CA GLY A 83 57.47 42.88 -31.15
C GLY A 83 58.44 44.05 -31.27
N ALA A 84 57.92 45.34 -31.36
CA ALA A 84 58.70 46.57 -31.37
C ALA A 84 59.14 47.06 -29.94
N GLY A 85 58.94 46.21 -28.90
CA GLY A 85 59.20 46.56 -27.52
C GLY A 85 58.01 47.17 -26.78
N GLY A 86 57.94 46.87 -25.47
CA GLY A 86 56.88 47.32 -24.56
C GLY A 86 55.85 46.26 -24.21
N ARG A 87 55.10 46.53 -23.14
CA ARG A 87 54.06 45.59 -22.54
C ARG A 87 52.78 46.34 -22.31
N SER A 88 51.64 45.64 -22.53
CA SER A 88 50.29 46.15 -22.23
C SER A 88 49.64 45.11 -21.29
N ASN A 89 48.99 45.58 -20.23
CA ASN A 89 48.06 44.81 -19.46
C ASN A 89 46.65 45.09 -19.99
N GLU A 90 45.99 44.02 -20.38
CA GLU A 90 44.68 44.05 -21.03
C GLU A 90 43.71 43.26 -20.20
N TRP A 91 42.43 43.60 -20.30
CA TRP A 91 41.39 42.87 -19.59
C TRP A 91 40.12 42.81 -20.44
N GLU A 92 39.37 41.73 -20.25
CA GLU A 92 38.05 41.54 -20.80
C GLU A 92 37.11 41.11 -19.68
N ALA A 93 35.89 41.65 -19.65
CA ALA A 93 34.82 41.22 -18.77
C ALA A 93 33.58 40.98 -19.62
N GLY A 94 32.91 39.84 -19.38
CA GLY A 94 31.73 39.42 -20.12
C GLY A 94 30.68 38.81 -19.24
N LEU A 95 29.44 38.82 -19.71
CA LEU A 95 28.29 38.16 -19.16
C LEU A 95 27.61 37.33 -20.26
N GLU A 96 27.43 36.05 -20.03
CA GLU A 96 26.84 35.14 -21.02
C GLU A 96 25.84 34.18 -20.42
N ARG A 97 24.89 33.70 -21.24
CA ARG A 97 23.91 32.66 -20.82
C ARG A 97 23.54 31.79 -22.02
N ALA A 98 23.35 30.49 -21.78
CA ALA A 98 22.77 29.61 -22.77
C ALA A 98 21.22 29.68 -22.72
N PHE A 99 20.59 29.56 -23.88
CA PHE A 99 19.12 29.64 -24.05
C PHE A 99 18.58 28.32 -24.61
N ARG A 100 17.63 27.72 -23.89
CA ARG A 100 16.94 26.53 -24.37
C ARG A 100 16.08 26.86 -25.57
N ILE A 101 16.38 26.24 -26.74
CA ILE A 101 15.64 26.38 -27.99
C ILE A 101 14.93 25.07 -28.36
N GLY A 102 14.10 25.06 -29.40
CA GLY A 102 13.50 23.85 -29.93
C GLY A 102 12.45 23.19 -28.99
N GLY A 103 11.74 23.97 -28.16
CA GLY A 103 10.70 23.47 -27.30
C GLY A 103 11.18 22.77 -26.01
N LYS A 104 12.50 22.78 -25.75
CA LYS A 104 13.09 22.08 -24.57
C LYS A 104 12.52 22.56 -23.23
N ALA A 105 12.29 23.89 -23.11
CA ALA A 105 11.72 24.46 -21.88
C ALA A 105 10.30 23.92 -21.60
N LYS A 106 9.49 23.69 -22.66
CA LYS A 106 8.18 23.08 -22.52
C LYS A 106 8.29 21.61 -22.09
N LEU A 107 9.16 20.84 -22.76
CA LEU A 107 9.38 19.42 -22.40
C LEU A 107 9.92 19.26 -20.98
N ASP A 108 10.84 20.13 -20.54
CA ASP A 108 11.33 20.14 -19.16
C ASP A 108 10.19 20.43 -18.17
N GLY A 109 9.26 21.33 -18.50
CA GLY A 109 8.05 21.60 -17.72
C GLY A 109 7.11 20.40 -17.67
N ASP A 110 6.82 19.79 -18.83
CA ASP A 110 5.95 18.62 -18.95
C ASP A 110 6.52 17.41 -18.14
N ILE A 111 7.85 17.20 -18.14
CA ILE A 111 8.53 16.21 -17.32
C ILE A 111 8.31 16.50 -15.83
N GLY A 112 8.47 17.75 -15.40
CA GLY A 112 8.27 18.16 -14.02
C GLY A 112 6.83 17.93 -13.55
N ASP A 113 5.83 18.21 -14.40
CA ASP A 113 4.41 17.96 -14.08
C ASP A 113 4.11 16.46 -13.91
N VAL A 114 4.72 15.62 -14.76
CA VAL A 114 4.59 14.17 -14.63
C VAL A 114 5.28 13.65 -13.37
N GLU A 115 6.44 14.21 -12.98
CA GLU A 115 7.12 13.84 -11.72
C GLU A 115 6.26 14.14 -10.49
N ILE A 116 5.57 15.28 -10.47
CA ILE A 116 4.60 15.60 -9.41
C ILE A 116 3.45 14.56 -9.40
N GLY A 117 2.92 14.21 -10.59
CA GLY A 117 1.87 13.20 -10.71
C GLY A 117 2.29 11.82 -10.19
N ILE A 118 3.53 11.39 -10.51
CA ILE A 118 4.10 10.15 -9.97
C ILE A 118 4.19 10.21 -8.45
N ALA A 119 4.72 11.30 -7.90
CA ALA A 119 4.87 11.46 -6.46
C ALA A 119 3.52 11.51 -5.72
N LYS A 120 2.47 12.08 -6.33
CA LYS A 120 1.10 12.01 -5.80
C LYS A 120 0.58 10.58 -5.73
N ALA A 121 0.72 9.81 -6.80
CA ALA A 121 0.33 8.40 -6.80
C ALA A 121 1.14 7.58 -5.78
N GLN A 122 2.41 7.89 -5.57
CA GLN A 122 3.23 7.26 -4.51
C GLN A 122 2.74 7.58 -3.10
N VAL A 123 2.15 8.76 -2.85
CA VAL A 123 1.49 9.04 -1.57
C VAL A 123 0.25 8.18 -1.38
N GLY A 124 -0.58 8.01 -2.42
CA GLY A 124 -1.72 7.10 -2.40
C GLY A 124 -1.29 5.66 -2.10
N GLU A 125 -0.27 5.16 -2.80
CA GLU A 125 0.29 3.83 -2.56
C GLU A 125 0.79 3.66 -1.10
N ALA A 126 1.47 4.67 -0.55
CA ALA A 126 1.95 4.63 0.83
C ALA A 126 0.80 4.62 1.85
N LEU A 127 -0.28 5.35 1.60
CA LEU A 127 -1.49 5.34 2.41
C LEU A 127 -2.15 3.95 2.38
N HIS A 128 -2.31 3.35 1.20
CA HIS A 128 -2.88 2.01 1.04
C HIS A 128 -2.05 0.94 1.74
N GLU A 129 -0.74 0.94 1.55
CA GLU A 129 0.14 -0.04 2.19
C GLU A 129 0.19 0.11 3.71
N SER A 130 0.18 1.36 4.22
CA SER A 130 0.04 1.62 5.65
C SER A 130 -1.32 1.18 6.18
N ALA A 131 -2.41 1.37 5.43
CA ALA A 131 -3.74 0.92 5.81
C ALA A 131 -3.84 -0.61 5.88
N ARG A 132 -3.29 -1.31 4.89
CA ARG A 132 -3.16 -2.78 4.90
C ARG A 132 -2.38 -3.26 6.11
N THR A 133 -1.23 -2.65 6.37
CA THR A 133 -0.38 -2.96 7.54
C THR A 133 -1.13 -2.74 8.85
N LEU A 134 -1.88 -1.63 8.96
CA LEU A 134 -2.69 -1.35 10.14
C LEU A 134 -3.79 -2.41 10.33
N ALA A 135 -4.51 -2.76 9.25
CA ALA A 135 -5.54 -3.80 9.29
C ALA A 135 -4.97 -5.16 9.73
N ASP A 136 -3.83 -5.56 9.18
CA ASP A 136 -3.18 -6.81 9.53
C ASP A 136 -2.74 -6.86 11.00
N LEU A 137 -2.08 -5.79 11.48
CA LEU A 137 -1.65 -5.70 12.88
C LEU A 137 -2.85 -5.65 13.84
N TRP A 138 -3.94 -4.99 13.44
CA TRP A 138 -5.19 -4.97 14.19
C TRP A 138 -5.81 -6.35 14.29
N MET A 139 -5.92 -7.07 13.16
CA MET A 139 -6.45 -8.43 13.12
C MET A 139 -5.58 -9.42 13.91
N ASP A 140 -4.27 -9.21 14.00
CA ASP A 140 -3.38 -9.99 14.88
C ASP A 140 -3.72 -9.78 16.36
N VAL A 141 -4.07 -8.57 16.77
CA VAL A 141 -4.54 -8.27 18.14
C VAL A 141 -5.90 -8.94 18.39
N VAL A 142 -6.83 -8.83 17.42
CA VAL A 142 -8.15 -9.49 17.49
C VAL A 142 -8.00 -11.01 17.68
N ALA A 143 -7.20 -11.65 16.81
CA ALA A 143 -6.99 -13.11 16.85
C ALA A 143 -6.36 -13.58 18.16
N SER A 144 -5.28 -12.91 18.60
CA SER A 144 -4.56 -13.31 19.81
C SER A 144 -5.38 -13.10 21.08
N ARG A 145 -6.18 -12.01 21.14
CA ARG A 145 -7.11 -11.76 22.23
C ARG A 145 -8.21 -12.82 22.29
N LYS A 146 -8.81 -13.15 21.15
CA LYS A 146 -9.87 -14.16 21.07
C LYS A 146 -9.37 -15.53 21.50
N LEU A 147 -8.17 -15.91 21.05
CA LEU A 147 -7.53 -17.15 21.47
C LEU A 147 -7.33 -17.19 22.99
N LYS A 148 -6.84 -16.11 23.60
CA LYS A 148 -6.67 -16.02 25.04
C LYS A 148 -8.01 -16.14 25.79
N GLU A 149 -9.08 -15.51 25.28
CA GLU A 149 -10.43 -15.62 25.85
C GLU A 149 -10.91 -17.08 25.87
N VAL A 150 -10.81 -17.78 24.75
CA VAL A 150 -11.20 -19.21 24.62
C VAL A 150 -10.41 -20.10 25.59
N ILE A 151 -9.09 -19.91 25.68
CA ILE A 151 -8.26 -20.71 26.59
C ILE A 151 -8.52 -20.35 28.07
N THR A 152 -8.85 -19.10 28.38
CA THR A 152 -9.21 -18.67 29.74
C THR A 152 -10.50 -19.33 30.19
N GLU A 153 -11.50 -19.47 29.33
CA GLU A 153 -12.72 -20.21 29.61
C GLU A 153 -12.42 -21.69 29.87
N GLN A 154 -11.63 -22.32 29.00
CA GLN A 154 -11.23 -23.71 29.15
C GLN A 154 -10.49 -23.95 30.48
N ARG A 155 -9.63 -23.02 30.91
CA ARG A 155 -8.97 -23.09 32.21
C ARG A 155 -9.94 -23.16 33.36
N GLY A 156 -11.03 -22.40 33.32
CA GLY A 156 -12.11 -22.46 34.30
C GLY A 156 -12.69 -23.89 34.39
N PHE A 157 -13.01 -24.49 33.25
CA PHE A 157 -13.51 -25.88 33.21
C PHE A 157 -12.50 -26.91 33.73
N ALA A 158 -11.21 -26.76 33.39
CA ALA A 158 -10.17 -27.67 33.88
C ALA A 158 -9.99 -27.58 35.41
N GLN A 159 -10.04 -26.36 35.98
CA GLN A 159 -9.98 -26.13 37.41
C GLN A 159 -11.17 -26.75 38.14
N ASP A 160 -12.38 -26.59 37.62
CA ASP A 160 -13.58 -27.16 38.24
C ASP A 160 -13.58 -28.68 38.12
N SER A 161 -13.07 -29.22 37.01
CA SER A 161 -12.88 -30.68 36.86
C SER A 161 -11.93 -31.25 37.91
N LEU A 162 -10.75 -30.62 38.10
CA LEU A 162 -9.78 -31.05 39.13
C LEU A 162 -10.40 -31.02 40.54
N LYS A 163 -11.06 -29.91 40.91
CA LYS A 163 -11.75 -29.81 42.23
C LYS A 163 -12.80 -30.92 42.44
N ALA A 164 -13.58 -31.22 41.40
CA ALA A 164 -14.59 -32.29 41.47
C ALA A 164 -13.94 -33.67 41.67
N VAL A 165 -12.89 -34.00 40.94
CA VAL A 165 -12.16 -35.27 41.05
C VAL A 165 -11.47 -35.39 42.40
N GLU A 166 -10.84 -34.31 42.91
CA GLU A 166 -10.25 -34.30 44.26
C GLU A 166 -11.29 -34.55 45.37
N SER A 167 -12.48 -33.95 45.22
CA SER A 167 -13.58 -34.16 46.16
C SER A 167 -14.07 -35.61 46.16
N ARG A 168 -14.23 -36.21 44.98
CA ARG A 168 -14.56 -37.64 44.82
C ARG A 168 -13.46 -38.55 45.40
N ARG A 169 -12.17 -38.17 45.19
CA ARG A 169 -11.04 -38.92 45.78
C ARG A 169 -11.07 -38.91 47.30
N LYS A 170 -11.38 -37.75 47.92
CA LYS A 170 -11.56 -37.65 49.40
C LYS A 170 -12.72 -38.52 49.92
N ALA A 171 -13.76 -38.68 49.11
CA ALA A 171 -14.90 -39.57 49.40
C ALA A 171 -14.60 -41.08 49.12
N GLY A 172 -13.45 -41.39 48.53
CA GLY A 172 -13.09 -42.77 48.14
C GLY A 172 -13.64 -43.21 46.77
N ASP A 173 -14.23 -42.29 45.99
CA ASP A 173 -14.95 -42.57 44.75
C ASP A 173 -14.14 -42.15 43.50
N ALA A 174 -12.87 -41.83 43.62
CA ALA A 174 -11.97 -41.58 42.49
C ALA A 174 -10.58 -42.14 42.76
N SER A 175 -9.90 -42.55 41.69
CA SER A 175 -8.54 -43.08 41.73
C SER A 175 -7.48 -41.96 41.76
N VAL A 176 -6.25 -42.31 42.16
CA VAL A 176 -5.09 -41.43 42.04
C VAL A 176 -4.82 -41.08 40.57
N LEU A 177 -5.07 -42.03 39.66
CA LEU A 177 -4.92 -41.82 38.21
C LEU A 177 -5.83 -40.69 37.71
N GLU A 178 -7.10 -40.66 38.14
CA GLU A 178 -8.04 -39.60 37.75
C GLU A 178 -7.57 -38.22 38.24
N VAL A 179 -7.05 -38.12 39.48
CA VAL A 179 -6.48 -36.86 39.99
C VAL A 179 -5.27 -36.42 39.13
N ASN A 180 -4.38 -37.35 38.79
CA ASN A 180 -3.22 -37.07 37.97
C ASN A 180 -3.64 -36.62 36.55
N LEU A 181 -4.64 -37.25 35.93
CA LEU A 181 -5.17 -36.85 34.62
C LEU A 181 -5.74 -35.44 34.66
N ALA A 182 -6.59 -35.11 35.64
CA ALA A 182 -7.15 -33.76 35.78
C ALA A 182 -6.08 -32.70 36.09
N THR A 183 -5.05 -33.04 36.87
CA THR A 183 -3.92 -32.17 37.15
C THR A 183 -3.10 -31.90 35.91
N THR A 184 -2.84 -32.93 35.10
CA THR A 184 -2.09 -32.82 33.85
C THR A 184 -2.86 -31.94 32.82
N ASP A 185 -4.18 -32.14 32.73
CA ASP A 185 -5.04 -31.33 31.88
C ASP A 185 -4.96 -29.85 32.27
N LEU A 186 -5.09 -29.50 33.55
CA LEU A 186 -4.98 -28.13 34.03
C LEU A 186 -3.60 -27.50 33.71
N ILE A 187 -2.52 -28.25 33.94
CA ILE A 187 -1.15 -27.78 33.64
C ILE A 187 -0.99 -27.49 32.14
N GLU A 188 -1.54 -28.34 31.27
CA GLU A 188 -1.47 -28.14 29.83
C GLU A 188 -2.27 -26.91 29.41
N VAL A 189 -3.47 -26.69 29.95
CA VAL A 189 -4.25 -25.48 29.69
C VAL A 189 -3.57 -24.22 30.24
N ASP A 190 -2.94 -24.28 31.42
CA ASP A 190 -2.14 -23.16 31.96
C ASP A 190 -0.96 -22.83 31.07
N ARG A 191 -0.27 -23.82 30.49
CA ARG A 191 0.82 -23.62 29.50
C ARG A 191 0.29 -22.93 28.25
N GLN A 192 -0.87 -23.36 27.73
CA GLN A 192 -1.50 -22.73 26.56
C GLN A 192 -1.94 -21.30 26.86
N LEU A 193 -2.50 -21.02 28.03
CA LEU A 193 -2.89 -19.67 28.45
C LEU A 193 -1.68 -18.73 28.55
N ASN A 194 -0.56 -19.21 29.07
CA ASN A 194 0.68 -18.44 29.10
C ASN A 194 1.15 -18.07 27.67
N ALA A 195 1.13 -19.04 26.75
CA ALA A 195 1.49 -18.82 25.35
C ALA A 195 0.55 -17.80 24.68
N ALA A 196 -0.77 -17.92 24.86
CA ALA A 196 -1.78 -17.01 24.32
C ALA A 196 -1.65 -15.59 24.90
N THR A 197 -1.37 -15.47 26.22
CA THR A 197 -1.12 -14.17 26.88
C THR A 197 0.11 -13.50 26.31
N THR A 198 1.17 -14.27 26.08
CA THR A 198 2.41 -13.75 25.44
C THR A 198 2.16 -13.32 24.00
N ALA A 199 1.35 -14.08 23.25
CA ALA A 199 1.00 -13.75 21.87
C ALA A 199 0.21 -12.44 21.78
N GLU A 200 -0.81 -12.26 22.64
CA GLU A 200 -1.58 -11.01 22.73
C GLU A 200 -0.68 -9.82 23.05
N ALA A 201 0.20 -9.94 24.05
CA ALA A 201 1.12 -8.88 24.43
C ALA A 201 2.07 -8.49 23.27
N LYS A 202 2.56 -9.48 22.51
CA LYS A 202 3.40 -9.24 21.33
C LYS A 202 2.61 -8.55 20.20
N ALA A 203 1.38 -8.97 19.92
CA ALA A 203 0.54 -8.35 18.89
C ALA A 203 0.25 -6.88 19.23
N GLN A 204 -0.15 -6.60 20.48
CA GLN A 204 -0.36 -5.24 20.96
C GLN A 204 0.91 -4.38 20.90
N ALA A 205 2.07 -4.94 21.26
CA ALA A 205 3.33 -4.23 21.19
C ALA A 205 3.71 -3.86 19.75
N LYS A 206 3.51 -4.77 18.78
CA LYS A 206 3.75 -4.51 17.36
C LYS A 206 2.85 -3.39 16.84
N LEU A 207 1.54 -3.47 17.13
CA LEU A 207 0.57 -2.45 16.72
C LEU A 207 0.95 -1.07 17.27
N ARG A 208 1.20 -0.96 18.59
CA ARG A 208 1.58 0.31 19.22
C ARG A 208 2.94 0.85 18.76
N ALA A 209 3.88 -0.03 18.42
CA ALA A 209 5.17 0.40 17.90
C ALA A 209 5.05 1.07 16.53
N ARG A 210 4.16 0.58 15.66
CA ARG A 210 3.92 1.14 14.34
C ARG A 210 2.90 2.29 14.36
N PHE A 211 1.81 2.12 15.12
CA PHE A 211 0.71 3.07 15.21
C PHE A 211 0.43 3.46 16.67
N PRO A 212 1.22 4.37 17.25
CA PRO A 212 1.13 4.72 18.69
C PRO A 212 -0.21 5.29 19.12
N LEU A 213 -0.97 5.89 18.20
CA LEU A 213 -2.29 6.47 18.47
C LEU A 213 -3.37 5.39 18.67
N ILE A 214 -3.15 4.17 18.22
CA ILE A 214 -4.11 3.08 18.38
C ILE A 214 -3.96 2.46 19.77
N THR A 215 -4.80 2.93 20.69
CA THR A 215 -4.86 2.45 22.08
C THR A 215 -6.11 1.64 22.37
N GLU A 216 -7.08 1.64 21.44
CA GLU A 216 -8.33 0.91 21.57
C GLU A 216 -8.10 -0.60 21.66
N LEU A 217 -9.03 -1.29 22.30
CA LEU A 217 -9.07 -2.75 22.34
C LEU A 217 -10.18 -3.25 21.42
N PRO A 218 -9.94 -4.36 20.71
CA PRO A 218 -10.95 -4.93 19.84
C PRO A 218 -12.26 -5.19 20.56
N GLN A 219 -13.36 -4.82 19.93
CA GLN A 219 -14.72 -5.19 20.30
C GLN A 219 -15.01 -6.63 19.83
N PRO A 220 -16.09 -7.27 20.30
CA PRO A 220 -16.53 -8.53 19.73
C PRO A 220 -16.70 -8.43 18.22
N ILE A 221 -16.11 -9.36 17.48
CA ILE A 221 -16.16 -9.38 16.02
C ILE A 221 -17.46 -10.05 15.52
N ALA A 222 -18.01 -9.55 14.43
CA ALA A 222 -19.16 -10.14 13.74
C ALA A 222 -18.79 -11.41 12.95
N ASP A 223 -19.76 -12.15 12.48
CA ASP A 223 -19.52 -13.27 11.58
C ASP A 223 -19.21 -12.75 10.17
N PRO A 224 -18.25 -13.37 9.45
CA PRO A 224 -17.99 -13.02 8.06
C PRO A 224 -19.23 -13.17 7.19
N LEU A 225 -19.40 -12.27 6.23
CA LEU A 225 -20.51 -12.30 5.27
C LEU A 225 -20.04 -12.91 3.94
N PRO A 226 -20.93 -13.56 3.18
CA PRO A 226 -20.58 -14.04 1.84
C PRO A 226 -20.28 -12.87 0.91
N LEU A 227 -19.30 -13.03 0.02
CA LEU A 227 -19.04 -12.06 -1.04
C LEU A 227 -20.04 -12.30 -2.18
N GLU A 228 -21.03 -11.40 -2.32
CA GLU A 228 -22.07 -11.49 -3.36
C GLU A 228 -21.61 -10.88 -4.69
N THR A 229 -20.64 -9.97 -4.65
CA THR A 229 -20.12 -9.27 -5.82
C THR A 229 -19.20 -10.16 -6.64
N PRO A 230 -19.41 -10.29 -7.97
CA PRO A 230 -18.54 -11.10 -8.83
C PRO A 230 -17.12 -10.55 -8.89
N GLN A 231 -16.13 -11.45 -9.07
CA GLN A 231 -14.71 -11.11 -9.19
C GLN A 231 -14.44 -10.02 -10.24
N ALA A 232 -15.12 -10.06 -11.40
CA ALA A 232 -14.90 -9.09 -12.46
C ALA A 232 -15.18 -7.64 -12.04
N GLN A 233 -16.18 -7.43 -11.17
CA GLN A 233 -16.50 -6.09 -10.67
C GLN A 233 -15.47 -5.60 -9.63
N TRP A 234 -14.93 -6.50 -8.79
CA TRP A 234 -13.82 -6.18 -7.90
C TRP A 234 -12.58 -5.79 -8.70
N LEU A 235 -12.25 -6.59 -9.71
CA LEU A 235 -11.12 -6.36 -10.58
C LEU A 235 -11.23 -5.00 -11.29
N GLU A 236 -12.35 -4.72 -11.94
CA GLU A 236 -12.60 -3.45 -12.62
C GLU A 236 -12.41 -2.25 -11.68
N ARG A 237 -13.00 -2.32 -10.49
CA ARG A 237 -12.94 -1.25 -9.51
C ARG A 237 -11.51 -1.01 -9.00
N ILE A 238 -10.82 -2.06 -8.56
CA ILE A 238 -9.47 -1.93 -8.00
C ILE A 238 -8.46 -1.49 -9.06
N LEU A 239 -8.58 -1.99 -10.30
CA LEU A 239 -7.70 -1.55 -11.39
C LEU A 239 -7.89 -0.08 -11.75
N ALA A 240 -9.12 0.44 -11.70
CA ALA A 240 -9.41 1.83 -12.01
C ALA A 240 -8.76 2.82 -11.02
N GLU A 241 -8.65 2.43 -9.74
CA GLU A 241 -8.12 3.27 -8.66
C GLU A 241 -6.68 2.92 -8.26
N SER A 242 -6.04 1.97 -8.93
CA SER A 242 -4.73 1.43 -8.55
C SER A 242 -3.60 2.46 -8.65
N ASP A 243 -3.08 2.92 -7.52
CA ASP A 243 -1.92 3.81 -7.45
C ASP A 243 -0.63 3.18 -8.02
N PRO A 244 -0.30 1.89 -7.80
CA PRO A 244 0.82 1.24 -8.46
C PRO A 244 0.77 1.30 -9.98
N ILE A 245 -0.42 1.22 -10.60
CA ILE A 245 -0.61 1.38 -12.03
C ILE A 245 -0.40 2.86 -12.42
N ARG A 246 -0.97 3.81 -11.67
CA ARG A 246 -0.77 5.25 -11.89
C ARG A 246 0.71 5.65 -11.83
N VAL A 247 1.47 5.10 -10.89
CA VAL A 247 2.94 5.28 -10.81
C VAL A 247 3.62 4.75 -12.08
N ALA A 248 3.29 3.53 -12.50
CA ALA A 248 3.89 2.92 -13.69
C ALA A 248 3.53 3.68 -14.98
N GLU A 249 2.31 4.19 -15.11
CA GLU A 249 1.88 5.05 -16.22
C GLU A 249 2.65 6.38 -16.25
N GLY A 250 2.80 6.99 -15.07
CA GLY A 250 3.62 8.20 -14.92
C GLY A 250 5.07 7.97 -15.34
N LEU A 251 5.69 6.88 -14.91
CA LEU A 251 7.07 6.51 -15.30
C LEU A 251 7.21 6.26 -16.80
N ALA A 252 6.25 5.60 -17.43
CA ALA A 252 6.25 5.37 -18.88
C ALA A 252 6.11 6.72 -19.64
N LYS A 253 5.23 7.60 -19.18
CA LYS A 253 5.05 8.94 -19.74
C LYS A 253 6.30 9.81 -19.57
N LYS A 254 6.93 9.78 -18.37
CA LYS A 254 8.19 10.48 -18.12
C LYS A 254 9.30 10.01 -19.05
N ALA A 255 9.45 8.70 -19.25
CA ALA A 255 10.45 8.13 -20.13
C ALA A 255 10.22 8.56 -21.59
N ALA A 256 8.98 8.59 -22.07
CA ALA A 256 8.64 9.08 -23.40
C ALA A 256 8.97 10.56 -23.56
N LEU A 257 8.60 11.42 -22.61
CA LEU A 257 8.94 12.85 -22.62
C LEU A 257 10.46 13.07 -22.56
N THR A 258 11.19 12.23 -21.81
CA THR A 258 12.66 12.28 -21.74
C THR A 258 13.28 11.93 -23.10
N ALA A 259 12.73 10.96 -23.82
CA ALA A 259 13.18 10.63 -25.18
C ALA A 259 12.93 11.81 -26.16
N ASP A 260 11.77 12.46 -26.06
CA ASP A 260 11.46 13.66 -26.87
C ASP A 260 12.37 14.83 -26.49
N ARG A 261 12.67 14.99 -25.20
CA ARG A 261 13.61 16.03 -24.72
C ARG A 261 15.02 15.81 -25.27
N LEU A 262 15.51 14.56 -25.26
CA LEU A 262 16.81 14.20 -25.83
C LEU A 262 16.81 14.27 -27.36
N ARG A 263 15.68 14.06 -28.03
CA ARG A 263 15.51 14.32 -29.47
C ARG A 263 15.68 15.82 -29.77
N ALA A 264 15.09 16.70 -28.97
CA ALA A 264 15.26 18.13 -29.09
C ALA A 264 16.71 18.58 -28.83
N ASP A 265 17.47 17.85 -27.99
CA ASP A 265 18.88 18.14 -27.69
C ASP A 265 19.83 17.86 -28.86
N ARG A 266 19.39 17.23 -29.94
CA ARG A 266 20.15 17.14 -31.19
C ARG A 266 20.42 18.53 -31.77
N THR A 267 19.57 19.51 -31.50
CA THR A 267 19.81 20.92 -31.78
C THR A 267 20.42 21.57 -30.54
N PRO A 268 21.71 21.93 -30.54
CA PRO A 268 22.37 22.53 -29.39
C PRO A 268 21.80 23.88 -28.99
N ASP A 269 21.84 24.17 -27.70
CA ASP A 269 21.46 25.49 -27.17
C ASP A 269 22.54 26.53 -27.45
N PRO A 270 22.20 27.70 -28.04
CA PRO A 270 23.14 28.75 -28.21
C PRO A 270 23.42 29.47 -26.89
N THR A 271 24.69 29.83 -26.67
CA THR A 271 25.10 30.75 -25.61
C THR A 271 25.27 32.15 -26.22
N VAL A 272 24.58 33.13 -25.66
CA VAL A 272 24.69 34.52 -26.04
C VAL A 272 25.29 35.30 -24.89
N GLY A 273 26.27 36.17 -25.24
CA GLY A 273 26.97 36.99 -24.27
C GLY A 273 27.22 38.40 -24.77
N VAL A 274 27.52 39.27 -23.83
CA VAL A 274 28.04 40.61 -24.07
C VAL A 274 29.35 40.76 -23.34
N PHE A 275 30.29 41.47 -23.93
CA PHE A 275 31.59 41.70 -23.32
C PHE A 275 32.10 43.12 -23.56
N VAL A 276 32.98 43.53 -22.65
CA VAL A 276 33.77 44.78 -22.77
C VAL A 276 35.24 44.44 -22.56
N ALA A 277 36.10 44.97 -23.41
CA ALA A 277 37.54 44.80 -23.28
C ALA A 277 38.28 46.14 -23.33
N SER A 278 39.46 46.16 -22.69
CA SER A 278 40.38 47.29 -22.77
C SER A 278 41.74 46.76 -23.21
N GLU A 279 42.18 47.24 -24.38
CA GLU A 279 43.42 46.82 -25.03
C GLU A 279 44.38 48.01 -25.25
N ALA A 280 45.54 47.74 -25.88
CA ALA A 280 46.52 48.72 -26.35
C ALA A 280 46.87 49.74 -25.24
N ARG A 281 47.32 49.30 -24.05
CA ARG A 281 47.67 50.20 -22.90
C ARG A 281 46.49 51.08 -22.44
N ARG A 282 45.20 50.58 -22.57
CA ARG A 282 43.94 51.29 -22.29
C ARG A 282 43.57 52.41 -23.30
N SER A 283 44.21 52.45 -24.42
CA SER A 283 43.85 53.42 -25.51
C SER A 283 42.64 52.97 -26.31
N GLU A 284 42.32 51.65 -26.27
CA GLU A 284 41.20 51.05 -26.99
C GLU A 284 40.20 50.44 -26.05
N ARG A 285 38.92 50.64 -26.34
CA ARG A 285 37.77 49.97 -25.65
C ARG A 285 36.95 49.26 -26.70
N ILE A 286 36.68 48.00 -26.44
CA ILE A 286 35.92 47.12 -27.32
C ILE A 286 34.64 46.73 -26.59
N TYR A 287 33.52 46.86 -27.27
CA TYR A 287 32.21 46.35 -26.84
C TYR A 287 31.76 45.34 -27.87
N GLY A 288 31.34 44.13 -27.42
CA GLY A 288 30.98 43.09 -28.35
C GLY A 288 29.84 42.22 -27.86
N VAL A 289 29.25 41.50 -28.80
CA VAL A 289 28.30 40.40 -28.54
C VAL A 289 28.98 39.11 -28.97
N SER A 290 28.89 38.11 -28.17
CA SER A 290 29.39 36.75 -28.47
C SER A 290 28.22 35.78 -28.63
N VAL A 291 28.31 34.91 -29.62
CA VAL A 291 27.41 33.78 -29.80
C VAL A 291 28.25 32.52 -29.96
N SER A 292 28.01 31.53 -29.11
CA SER A 292 28.66 30.23 -29.16
C SER A 292 27.61 29.12 -29.31
N ILE A 293 27.79 28.26 -30.31
CA ILE A 293 26.89 27.14 -30.58
C ILE A 293 27.72 25.86 -30.65
N PRO A 294 27.55 24.91 -29.72
CA PRO A 294 28.23 23.62 -29.78
C PRO A 294 27.81 22.87 -31.06
N LEU A 295 28.75 22.19 -31.71
CA LEU A 295 28.41 21.33 -32.85
C LEU A 295 27.84 20.01 -32.37
N ALA A 296 26.71 19.59 -32.95
CA ALA A 296 26.09 18.30 -32.66
C ALA A 296 27.00 17.16 -33.17
N GLY A 297 27.17 16.13 -32.32
CA GLY A 297 27.97 14.95 -32.60
C GLY A 297 27.24 13.64 -32.32
N THR A 298 27.91 12.53 -32.57
CA THR A 298 27.38 11.16 -32.35
C THR A 298 26.83 10.95 -30.93
N TYR A 299 27.47 11.55 -29.92
CA TYR A 299 27.04 11.45 -28.53
C TYR A 299 25.54 11.81 -28.34
N ARG A 300 25.06 12.89 -28.90
CA ARG A 300 23.67 13.34 -28.75
C ARG A 300 22.70 12.37 -29.45
N ASN A 301 23.14 11.80 -30.59
CA ASN A 301 22.35 10.80 -31.31
C ASN A 301 22.20 9.51 -30.49
N GLU A 302 23.31 8.99 -29.94
CA GLU A 302 23.28 7.77 -29.12
C GLU A 302 22.47 7.97 -27.84
N ARG A 303 22.56 9.13 -27.18
CA ARG A 303 21.71 9.44 -26.01
C ARG A 303 20.22 9.45 -26.35
N MET A 304 19.83 9.99 -27.51
CA MET A 304 18.45 9.92 -27.99
C MET A 304 18.01 8.48 -28.24
N LEU A 305 18.83 7.66 -28.92
CA LEU A 305 18.51 6.26 -29.19
C LEU A 305 18.39 5.46 -27.89
N GLN A 306 19.28 5.68 -26.93
CA GLN A 306 19.20 5.09 -25.59
C GLN A 306 17.84 5.40 -24.95
N ALA A 307 17.45 6.66 -24.90
CA ALA A 307 16.20 7.09 -24.25
C ALA A 307 14.95 6.53 -24.96
N LEU A 308 14.99 6.33 -26.27
CA LEU A 308 13.91 5.64 -26.99
C LEU A 308 13.75 4.20 -26.50
N GLN A 309 14.85 3.46 -26.34
CA GLN A 309 14.80 2.09 -25.79
C GLN A 309 14.37 2.05 -24.32
N GLU A 310 14.78 3.02 -23.53
CA GLU A 310 14.32 3.19 -22.14
C GLU A 310 12.81 3.45 -22.05
N ALA A 311 12.26 4.24 -22.99
CA ALA A 311 10.82 4.49 -23.09
C ALA A 311 10.03 3.21 -23.44
N GLU A 312 10.51 2.42 -24.38
CA GLU A 312 9.89 1.11 -24.70
C GLU A 312 9.98 0.11 -23.51
N ALA A 313 11.13 0.10 -22.83
CA ALA A 313 11.28 -0.68 -21.61
C ALA A 313 10.31 -0.23 -20.50
N ALA A 314 10.06 1.06 -20.35
CA ALA A 314 9.12 1.60 -19.39
C ALA A 314 7.66 1.24 -19.72
N ARG A 315 7.27 1.20 -20.99
CA ARG A 315 5.97 0.69 -21.46
C ARG A 315 5.79 -0.80 -21.12
N THR A 316 6.82 -1.60 -21.39
CA THR A 316 6.79 -3.02 -21.04
C THR A 316 6.65 -3.24 -19.53
N ARG A 317 7.29 -2.39 -18.70
CA ARG A 317 7.12 -2.45 -17.24
C ARG A 317 5.70 -2.08 -16.81
N LEU A 318 5.07 -1.11 -17.47
CA LEU A 318 3.65 -0.78 -17.22
C LEU A 318 2.74 -1.97 -17.50
N ASP A 319 2.93 -2.66 -18.64
CA ASP A 319 2.15 -3.85 -19.00
C ASP A 319 2.39 -5.00 -18.00
N GLY A 320 3.62 -5.10 -17.49
CA GLY A 320 3.97 -6.04 -16.42
C GLY A 320 3.26 -5.71 -15.11
N LYS A 321 3.27 -4.42 -14.72
CA LYS A 321 2.63 -3.96 -13.47
C LYS A 321 1.10 -4.15 -13.50
N ARG A 322 0.46 -3.91 -14.64
CA ARG A 322 -0.99 -4.18 -14.79
C ARG A 322 -1.33 -5.65 -14.53
N ARG A 323 -0.55 -6.56 -15.14
CA ARG A 323 -0.74 -8.02 -14.92
C ARG A 323 -0.46 -8.43 -13.48
N GLU A 324 0.54 -7.83 -12.84
CA GLU A 324 0.87 -8.08 -11.43
C GLU A 324 -0.29 -7.68 -10.51
N VAL A 325 -0.85 -6.47 -10.67
CA VAL A 325 -2.00 -6.00 -9.90
C VAL A 325 -3.24 -6.85 -10.18
N GLU A 326 -3.50 -7.22 -11.45
CA GLU A 326 -4.60 -8.11 -11.83
C GLU A 326 -4.49 -9.47 -11.14
N MET A 327 -3.28 -10.02 -11.06
CA MET A 327 -3.00 -11.27 -10.35
C MET A 327 -3.23 -11.10 -8.84
N GLU A 328 -2.70 -10.03 -8.22
CA GLU A 328 -2.88 -9.76 -6.79
C GLU A 328 -4.36 -9.63 -6.40
N VAL A 329 -5.16 -8.90 -7.18
CA VAL A 329 -6.60 -8.77 -6.95
C VAL A 329 -7.31 -10.11 -7.08
N THR A 330 -6.92 -10.91 -8.08
CA THR A 330 -7.47 -12.25 -8.29
C THR A 330 -7.17 -13.16 -7.10
N GLU A 331 -5.93 -13.18 -6.61
CA GLU A 331 -5.53 -13.95 -5.45
C GLU A 331 -6.28 -13.48 -4.18
N THR A 332 -6.34 -12.18 -3.93
CA THR A 332 -7.05 -11.62 -2.78
C THR A 332 -8.54 -11.99 -2.79
N TYR A 333 -9.19 -11.97 -3.97
CA TYR A 333 -10.58 -12.41 -4.10
C TYR A 333 -10.76 -13.90 -3.81
N ILE A 334 -9.89 -14.74 -4.36
CA ILE A 334 -9.91 -16.20 -4.12
C ILE A 334 -9.69 -16.51 -2.65
N ASP A 335 -8.75 -15.80 -2.00
CA ASP A 335 -8.48 -15.95 -0.58
C ASP A 335 -9.68 -15.54 0.28
N ALA A 336 -10.35 -14.45 -0.07
CA ALA A 336 -11.55 -14.00 0.64
C ALA A 336 -12.71 -15.01 0.52
N MET A 337 -12.92 -15.58 -0.67
CA MET A 337 -13.92 -16.62 -0.89
C MET A 337 -13.57 -17.92 -0.16
N GLY A 338 -12.31 -18.36 -0.29
CA GLY A 338 -11.84 -19.61 0.32
C GLY A 338 -11.78 -19.56 1.84
N SER A 339 -11.42 -18.42 2.42
CA SER A 339 -11.40 -18.24 3.88
C SER A 339 -12.82 -18.18 4.47
N TYR A 340 -13.77 -17.53 3.77
CA TYR A 340 -15.18 -17.58 4.17
C TYR A 340 -15.73 -19.02 4.19
N GLU A 341 -15.47 -19.81 3.15
CA GLU A 341 -15.94 -21.19 3.08
C GLU A 341 -15.27 -22.06 4.16
N ARG A 342 -13.99 -21.86 4.44
CA ARG A 342 -13.28 -22.51 5.56
C ARG A 342 -13.94 -22.21 6.89
N TRP A 343 -14.22 -20.92 7.15
CA TRP A 343 -14.93 -20.53 8.37
C TRP A 343 -16.31 -21.19 8.47
N ARG A 344 -17.08 -21.21 7.40
CA ARG A 344 -18.41 -21.84 7.37
C ARG A 344 -18.35 -23.32 7.74
N LEU A 345 -17.39 -24.04 7.17
CA LEU A 345 -17.19 -25.47 7.44
C LEU A 345 -16.68 -25.73 8.87
N THR A 346 -15.72 -24.94 9.36
CA THR A 346 -15.21 -25.08 10.73
C THR A 346 -16.27 -24.74 11.77
N SER A 347 -17.14 -23.75 11.52
CA SER A 347 -18.27 -23.40 12.40
C SER A 347 -19.32 -24.51 12.48
N GLN A 348 -19.59 -25.22 11.37
CA GLN A 348 -20.45 -26.40 11.39
C GLN A 348 -19.81 -27.55 12.21
N GLY A 349 -18.50 -27.77 12.00
CA GLY A 349 -17.74 -28.76 12.77
C GLY A 349 -17.69 -28.44 14.25
N LEU A 350 -17.52 -27.17 14.62
CA LEU A 350 -17.57 -26.69 16.01
C LEU A 350 -18.91 -27.05 16.68
N THR A 351 -20.03 -26.74 16.02
CA THR A 351 -21.37 -27.05 16.54
C THR A 351 -21.55 -28.54 16.85
N ALA A 352 -21.11 -29.40 15.93
CA ALA A 352 -21.18 -30.86 16.13
C ALA A 352 -20.29 -31.33 17.29
N THR A 353 -19.06 -30.81 17.37
CA THR A 353 -18.07 -31.20 18.41
C THR A 353 -18.48 -30.71 19.78
N GLN A 354 -19.00 -29.47 19.90
CA GLN A 354 -19.54 -28.97 21.17
C GLN A 354 -20.75 -29.80 21.66
N ASN A 355 -21.65 -30.18 20.74
CA ASN A 355 -22.75 -31.08 21.10
C ASN A 355 -22.24 -32.44 21.61
N SER A 356 -21.24 -33.03 20.97
CA SER A 356 -20.61 -34.27 21.40
C SER A 356 -19.98 -34.12 22.79
N ALA A 357 -19.22 -33.05 23.04
CA ALA A 357 -18.61 -32.80 24.35
C ALA A 357 -19.66 -32.62 25.46
N ARG A 358 -20.77 -31.93 25.15
CA ARG A 358 -21.90 -31.77 26.10
C ARG A 358 -22.56 -33.09 26.43
N LEU A 359 -22.78 -33.96 25.43
CA LEU A 359 -23.35 -35.29 25.65
C LEU A 359 -22.39 -36.18 26.45
N THR A 360 -21.09 -36.17 26.15
CA THR A 360 -20.04 -36.88 26.89
C THR A 360 -19.96 -36.40 28.35
N GLN A 361 -20.08 -35.08 28.57
CA GLN A 361 -20.16 -34.52 29.94
C GLN A 361 -21.37 -35.10 30.72
N ARG A 362 -22.52 -35.23 30.04
CA ARG A 362 -23.71 -35.83 30.65
C ARG A 362 -23.49 -37.32 30.96
N ALA A 363 -22.93 -38.08 30.01
CA ALA A 363 -22.64 -39.52 30.22
C ALA A 363 -21.63 -39.71 31.36
N TYR A 364 -20.59 -38.86 31.46
CA TYR A 364 -19.65 -38.87 32.60
C TYR A 364 -20.37 -38.61 33.93
N SER A 365 -21.30 -37.66 33.99
CA SER A 365 -22.07 -37.39 35.21
C SER A 365 -23.00 -38.55 35.65
N LEU A 366 -23.34 -39.45 34.71
CA LEU A 366 -24.13 -40.66 34.96
C LEU A 366 -23.26 -41.91 35.21
N GLY A 367 -21.93 -41.77 35.11
CA GLY A 367 -20.98 -42.88 35.28
C GLY A 367 -20.84 -43.80 34.06
N GLU A 368 -21.38 -43.40 32.89
CA GLU A 368 -21.36 -44.21 31.67
C GLU A 368 -20.04 -44.05 30.88
N VAL A 369 -19.29 -42.97 31.11
CA VAL A 369 -18.01 -42.68 30.49
C VAL A 369 -17.00 -42.30 31.58
N ASP A 370 -15.74 -42.68 31.40
CA ASP A 370 -14.65 -42.34 32.32
C ASP A 370 -14.13 -40.88 32.13
N LEU A 371 -13.29 -40.44 33.05
CA LEU A 371 -12.69 -39.11 33.01
C LEU A 371 -11.85 -38.89 31.72
N GLN A 372 -11.16 -39.93 31.25
CA GLN A 372 -10.32 -39.84 30.06
C GLN A 372 -11.16 -39.53 28.82
N GLY A 373 -12.29 -40.20 28.65
CA GLY A 373 -13.25 -39.94 27.57
C GLY A 373 -13.82 -38.53 27.62
N LEU A 374 -14.12 -38.01 28.82
CA LEU A 374 -14.56 -36.63 29.01
C LEU A 374 -13.48 -35.63 28.61
N LEU A 375 -12.23 -35.79 29.10
CA LEU A 375 -11.12 -34.87 28.79
C LEU A 375 -10.80 -34.88 27.30
N LEU A 376 -10.87 -36.05 26.64
CA LEU A 376 -10.69 -36.15 25.18
C LEU A 376 -11.78 -35.38 24.42
N ALA A 377 -13.04 -35.54 24.76
CA ALA A 377 -14.15 -34.84 24.12
C ALA A 377 -14.03 -33.30 24.32
N ARG A 378 -13.64 -32.86 25.51
CA ARG A 378 -13.39 -31.43 25.80
C ARG A 378 -12.22 -30.87 24.97
N LYS A 379 -11.11 -31.64 24.91
CA LYS A 379 -9.96 -31.24 24.07
C LYS A 379 -10.37 -31.08 22.60
N GLN A 380 -11.14 -32.04 22.07
CA GLN A 380 -11.64 -31.94 20.68
C GLN A 380 -12.54 -30.72 20.48
N ALA A 381 -13.40 -30.39 21.45
CA ALA A 381 -14.24 -29.20 21.39
C ALA A 381 -13.42 -27.90 21.47
N LEU A 382 -12.37 -27.87 22.30
CA LEU A 382 -11.43 -26.74 22.38
C LEU A 382 -10.68 -26.55 21.05
N ASP A 383 -10.11 -27.60 20.49
CA ASP A 383 -9.38 -27.57 19.22
C ASP A 383 -10.29 -27.08 18.08
N ALA A 384 -11.57 -27.55 18.05
CA ALA A 384 -12.57 -27.07 17.09
C ALA A 384 -12.95 -25.59 17.30
N THR A 385 -13.04 -25.13 18.55
CA THR A 385 -13.31 -23.72 18.87
C THR A 385 -12.18 -22.83 18.39
N ILE A 386 -10.95 -23.21 18.69
CA ILE A 386 -9.75 -22.49 18.23
C ILE A 386 -9.71 -22.42 16.70
N ALA A 387 -9.95 -23.55 16.02
CA ALA A 387 -9.94 -23.61 14.55
C ALA A 387 -11.04 -22.72 13.93
N ALA A 388 -12.24 -22.72 14.51
CA ALA A 388 -13.35 -21.90 14.02
C ALA A 388 -13.10 -20.39 14.23
N GLU A 389 -12.56 -19.98 15.38
CA GLU A 389 -12.23 -18.58 15.65
C GLU A 389 -11.05 -18.10 14.81
N GLN A 390 -10.05 -18.93 14.56
CA GLN A 390 -8.95 -18.61 13.63
C GLN A 390 -9.48 -18.42 12.20
N ALA A 391 -10.30 -19.36 11.71
CA ALA A 391 -10.90 -19.26 10.38
C ALA A 391 -11.82 -18.03 10.25
N ARG A 392 -12.52 -17.64 11.35
CA ARG A 392 -13.32 -16.43 11.39
C ARG A 392 -12.49 -15.17 11.18
N VAL A 393 -11.38 -15.02 11.94
CA VAL A 393 -10.49 -13.87 11.81
C VAL A 393 -9.81 -13.85 10.45
N GLU A 394 -9.40 -15.00 9.91
CA GLU A 394 -8.82 -15.09 8.57
C GLU A 394 -9.80 -14.62 7.48
N ALA A 395 -11.08 -15.03 7.57
CA ALA A 395 -12.11 -14.61 6.63
C ALA A 395 -12.36 -13.09 6.70
N LEU A 396 -12.45 -12.53 7.91
CA LEU A 396 -12.61 -11.08 8.11
C LEU A 396 -11.38 -10.30 7.63
N ARG A 397 -10.17 -10.79 7.85
CA ARG A 397 -8.92 -10.20 7.36
C ARG A 397 -8.90 -10.14 5.84
N ALA A 398 -9.19 -11.26 5.17
CA ALA A 398 -9.19 -11.33 3.71
C ALA A 398 -10.27 -10.41 3.08
N GLN A 399 -11.47 -10.36 3.69
CA GLN A 399 -12.54 -9.45 3.26
C GLN A 399 -12.15 -7.99 3.48
N SER A 400 -11.58 -7.65 4.64
CA SER A 400 -11.13 -6.29 4.94
C SER A 400 -10.06 -5.82 3.95
N ARG A 401 -9.10 -6.69 3.60
CA ARG A 401 -8.09 -6.38 2.60
C ARG A 401 -8.71 -6.03 1.25
N LEU A 402 -9.64 -6.86 0.77
CA LEU A 402 -10.34 -6.62 -0.49
C LEU A 402 -11.10 -5.28 -0.47
N MET A 403 -11.73 -4.94 0.66
CA MET A 403 -12.45 -3.68 0.83
C MET A 403 -11.52 -2.46 0.88
N ILE A 404 -10.34 -2.58 1.52
CA ILE A 404 -9.32 -1.54 1.54
C ILE A 404 -8.81 -1.29 0.11
N ASP A 405 -8.47 -2.36 -0.62
CA ASP A 405 -7.97 -2.29 -1.99
C ASP A 405 -9.00 -1.69 -2.96
N ALA A 406 -10.28 -1.84 -2.67
CA ALA A 406 -11.38 -1.28 -3.44
C ALA A 406 -11.84 0.12 -2.98
N HIS A 407 -11.15 0.77 -2.05
CA HIS A 407 -11.51 2.07 -1.44
C HIS A 407 -12.91 2.09 -0.82
N LEU A 408 -13.36 0.96 -0.23
CA LEU A 408 -14.67 0.85 0.40
C LEU A 408 -14.65 1.13 1.90
N VAL A 409 -13.46 1.14 2.51
CA VAL A 409 -13.25 1.43 3.93
C VAL A 409 -12.12 2.45 4.08
N TRP A 410 -12.23 3.29 5.11
CA TRP A 410 -11.25 4.27 5.59
C TRP A 410 -10.97 5.46 4.68
N ASP A 411 -11.72 5.64 3.58
CA ASP A 411 -11.55 6.80 2.68
C ASP A 411 -10.07 7.25 2.60
N LEU A 412 -9.30 6.58 1.73
CA LEU A 412 -7.84 6.75 1.62
C LEU A 412 -7.43 7.80 0.57
N GLU A 413 -8.38 8.51 -0.02
CA GLU A 413 -8.08 9.57 -0.99
C GLU A 413 -7.49 10.81 -0.28
N GLU A 414 -6.47 11.41 -0.88
CA GLU A 414 -6.00 12.76 -0.52
C GLU A 414 -6.84 13.78 -1.28
N ASP A 415 -7.42 14.75 -0.55
CA ASP A 415 -8.12 15.94 -1.09
C ASP A 415 -7.22 16.83 -1.98
#